data_d7529ef9cc06798e7f6e30256eba2f79
#
_entry.id   d7529ef9cc06798e7f6e30256eba2f79
#
_cell.length_a   1.000
_cell.length_b   1.000
_cell.length_c   1.000
_cell.angle_alpha   90.00
_cell.angle_beta   90.00
_cell.angle_gamma   90.00
#
_symmetry.space_group_name_H-M   'P 1'
#
loop_
_entity.id
_entity.type
_entity.pdbx_description
1 polymer ?
#
loop_
_entity_poly.entity_id
_entity_poly.type
_entity_poly.pdbx_seq_one_letter_code
_entity_poly.pdbx_strand_id
1 'polypeptide(L)'
;VTERKAVFDVRPWGADECLVALLGERGAKEFRALFDAFPDPVGVLWALRGDGRIVDFAFGYGNLAMLSGFRLPAGTPERYTLLEALPSMRGSRALDEYVRVCETGEPWVSEVTYDTPFADGYMLGTFVLRVAKLGDGVVTFLDEVTAQRRMEAELQAYANLVAHDLSEPLASMQLLVTLLEQRPDTPPSAEVLRQLRNSAVRGRELIDGVLEYARSGELRTERVDLARVVAEVAEDLRPSLEAHGELLVGELPEVEADPRQLRRVFQNLVSNALRFRREDTVLIEVSALRDAREFVVSVRDDGIGIPQEHARRVFGMFSRLDTSAEGIGLGLAVCRRIVEAHGGQIWVEPAEGGGSVFRFTLPREPS
;
A
#
# COMPACT_ATOMS: atom_id res chain seq x y z
N VAL A 1 -7.38 48.37 19.40
CA VAL A 1 -7.79 48.58 17.97
C VAL A 1 -8.71 47.43 17.62
N THR A 2 -10.02 47.74 17.61
CA THR A 2 -11.12 46.83 17.45
C THR A 2 -11.23 46.49 15.95
N GLU A 3 -10.82 45.28 15.54
CA GLU A 3 -11.11 44.79 14.20
C GLU A 3 -12.61 44.63 14.05
N ARG A 4 -13.19 45.50 13.24
CA ARG A 4 -14.56 45.34 12.76
C ARG A 4 -14.60 44.05 11.92
N LYS A 5 -15.16 42.97 12.46
CA LYS A 5 -15.72 41.88 11.65
C LYS A 5 -16.70 42.54 10.67
N ALA A 6 -16.34 42.56 9.41
CA ALA A 6 -17.30 42.87 8.35
C ALA A 6 -18.36 41.77 8.43
N VAL A 7 -19.51 42.12 8.98
CA VAL A 7 -20.73 41.26 8.95
C VAL A 7 -21.16 41.29 7.50
N PHE A 8 -20.69 40.30 6.71
CA PHE A 8 -21.30 40.01 5.42
C PHE A 8 -22.63 39.35 5.70
N ASP A 9 -23.67 40.15 5.60
CA ASP A 9 -25.04 39.70 5.60
C ASP A 9 -25.34 39.02 4.27
N VAL A 10 -24.79 37.79 4.08
CA VAL A 10 -24.94 37.02 2.86
C VAL A 10 -25.35 35.60 3.22
N ARG A 11 -26.50 35.51 3.90
CA ARG A 11 -27.34 34.30 3.92
C ARG A 11 -28.74 34.66 3.41
N PRO A 12 -28.95 34.93 2.10
CA PRO A 12 -30.30 35.13 1.63
C PRO A 12 -31.05 33.84 1.30
N TRP A 13 -30.35 32.69 1.14
CA TRP A 13 -31.00 31.47 0.64
C TRP A 13 -30.42 30.24 1.37
N GLY A 14 -31.29 29.37 1.88
CA GLY A 14 -30.91 28.04 2.33
C GLY A 14 -30.33 27.25 1.15
N ALA A 15 -29.36 26.34 1.41
CA ALA A 15 -28.68 25.57 0.36
C ALA A 15 -29.65 24.82 -0.57
N ASP A 16 -30.79 24.38 -0.02
CA ASP A 16 -31.93 23.77 -0.71
C ASP A 16 -32.60 24.73 -1.68
N GLU A 17 -32.74 25.98 -1.31
CA GLU A 17 -33.47 27.00 -2.10
C GLU A 17 -32.73 27.33 -3.39
N CYS A 18 -31.39 27.29 -3.41
CA CYS A 18 -30.59 27.54 -4.63
C CYS A 18 -30.77 26.42 -5.66
N LEU A 19 -30.78 25.15 -5.26
CA LEU A 19 -31.06 24.04 -6.17
C LEU A 19 -32.47 24.07 -6.69
N VAL A 20 -33.44 24.37 -5.79
CA VAL A 20 -34.86 24.53 -6.17
C VAL A 20 -35.07 25.73 -7.08
N ALA A 21 -34.39 26.85 -6.84
CA ALA A 21 -34.47 28.02 -7.71
C ALA A 21 -33.90 27.75 -9.12
N LEU A 22 -32.84 26.92 -9.21
CA LEU A 22 -32.21 26.56 -10.48
C LEU A 22 -32.98 25.50 -11.27
N LEU A 23 -33.49 24.46 -10.59
CA LEU A 23 -34.03 23.24 -11.19
C LEU A 23 -35.55 23.05 -10.99
N GLY A 24 -36.17 23.87 -10.13
CA GLY A 24 -37.51 23.65 -9.61
C GLY A 24 -37.52 22.52 -8.54
N GLU A 25 -38.61 22.41 -7.76
CA GLU A 25 -38.71 21.40 -6.68
C GLU A 25 -38.50 19.96 -7.16
N ARG A 26 -39.12 19.60 -8.28
CA ARG A 26 -39.02 18.26 -8.87
C ARG A 26 -37.59 17.99 -9.35
N GLY A 27 -37.00 18.92 -10.08
CA GLY A 27 -35.63 18.79 -10.60
C GLY A 27 -34.60 18.70 -9.48
N ALA A 28 -34.75 19.49 -8.41
CA ALA A 28 -33.86 19.43 -7.24
C ALA A 28 -33.93 18.06 -6.53
N LYS A 29 -35.15 17.49 -6.42
CA LYS A 29 -35.34 16.14 -5.86
C LYS A 29 -34.73 15.04 -6.71
N GLU A 30 -34.92 15.10 -8.03
CA GLU A 30 -34.33 14.15 -8.98
C GLU A 30 -32.80 14.26 -8.99
N PHE A 31 -32.25 15.48 -8.93
CA PHE A 31 -30.82 15.76 -8.82
C PHE A 31 -30.22 15.09 -7.56
N ARG A 32 -30.83 15.30 -6.41
CA ARG A 32 -30.34 14.68 -5.16
C ARG A 32 -30.38 13.17 -5.23
N ALA A 33 -31.50 12.59 -5.65
CA ALA A 33 -31.65 11.15 -5.76
C ALA A 33 -30.58 10.53 -6.70
N LEU A 34 -30.23 11.23 -7.77
CA LEU A 34 -29.17 10.80 -8.69
C LEU A 34 -27.80 10.85 -8.02
N PHE A 35 -27.45 11.98 -7.41
CA PHE A 35 -26.11 12.16 -6.84
C PHE A 35 -25.89 11.44 -5.51
N ASP A 36 -26.94 11.18 -4.72
CA ASP A 36 -26.85 10.32 -3.53
C ASP A 36 -26.59 8.85 -3.88
N ALA A 37 -26.92 8.42 -5.11
CA ALA A 37 -26.60 7.09 -5.61
C ALA A 37 -25.16 6.97 -6.15
N PHE A 38 -24.44 8.09 -6.32
CA PHE A 38 -23.05 8.07 -6.78
C PHE A 38 -22.12 7.56 -5.66
N PRO A 39 -21.18 6.65 -5.98
CA PRO A 39 -20.24 6.13 -5.00
C PRO A 39 -19.18 7.15 -4.59
N ASP A 40 -18.88 8.12 -5.46
CA ASP A 40 -17.86 9.13 -5.23
C ASP A 40 -18.42 10.40 -4.59
N PRO A 41 -17.62 11.12 -3.79
CA PRO A 41 -18.02 12.41 -3.20
C PRO A 41 -18.38 13.44 -4.26
N VAL A 42 -19.57 14.00 -4.14
CA VAL A 42 -20.07 15.09 -4.99
C VAL A 42 -20.51 16.26 -4.10
N GLY A 43 -20.03 17.45 -4.43
CA GLY A 43 -20.39 18.69 -3.76
C GLY A 43 -20.91 19.75 -4.73
N VAL A 44 -21.87 20.56 -4.30
CA VAL A 44 -22.32 21.76 -5.00
C VAL A 44 -21.98 22.97 -4.14
N LEU A 45 -21.36 23.95 -4.75
CA LEU A 45 -20.91 25.18 -4.10
C LEU A 45 -21.44 26.40 -4.87
N TRP A 46 -22.04 27.33 -4.15
CA TRP A 46 -22.58 28.58 -4.69
C TRP A 46 -21.63 29.74 -4.44
N ALA A 47 -21.39 30.58 -5.43
CA ALA A 47 -20.47 31.70 -5.33
C ALA A 47 -20.97 32.74 -4.33
N LEU A 48 -20.12 33.13 -3.39
CA LEU A 48 -20.34 34.27 -2.49
C LEU A 48 -19.55 35.47 -3.04
N ARG A 49 -20.27 36.59 -3.27
CA ARG A 49 -19.68 37.76 -3.90
C ARG A 49 -19.56 38.93 -2.90
N GLY A 50 -18.40 39.61 -2.98
CA GLY A 50 -18.13 40.89 -2.32
C GLY A 50 -17.62 41.88 -3.36
N ASP A 51 -18.19 43.05 -3.44
CA ASP A 51 -17.86 44.11 -4.43
C ASP A 51 -17.82 43.59 -5.90
N GLY A 52 -18.75 42.70 -6.25
CA GLY A 52 -18.92 42.12 -7.57
C GLY A 52 -17.93 40.99 -7.91
N ARG A 53 -17.00 40.64 -7.01
CA ARG A 53 -16.05 39.51 -7.17
C ARG A 53 -16.41 38.33 -6.30
N ILE A 54 -16.12 37.12 -6.75
CA ILE A 54 -16.26 35.93 -5.91
C ILE A 54 -15.18 35.98 -4.83
N VAL A 55 -15.60 35.92 -3.55
CA VAL A 55 -14.72 35.97 -2.39
C VAL A 55 -14.64 34.63 -1.65
N ASP A 56 -15.69 33.78 -1.79
CA ASP A 56 -15.78 32.45 -1.19
C ASP A 56 -16.89 31.65 -1.89
N PHE A 57 -17.14 30.44 -1.46
CA PHE A 57 -18.23 29.59 -1.92
C PHE A 57 -18.99 29.02 -0.71
N ALA A 58 -20.33 29.07 -0.76
CA ALA A 58 -21.18 28.39 0.21
C ALA A 58 -21.47 26.96 -0.24
N PHE A 59 -21.35 25.98 0.64
CA PHE A 59 -21.81 24.63 0.33
C PHE A 59 -23.35 24.61 0.21
N GLY A 60 -23.83 24.11 -0.92
CA GLY A 60 -25.25 23.97 -1.21
C GLY A 60 -25.74 22.53 -1.15
N TYR A 61 -24.85 21.57 -1.34
CA TYR A 61 -25.16 20.14 -1.30
C TYR A 61 -23.88 19.33 -1.19
N GLY A 62 -23.96 18.21 -0.47
CA GLY A 62 -22.97 17.14 -0.46
C GLY A 62 -23.69 15.80 -0.40
N ASN A 63 -23.34 14.87 -1.29
CA ASN A 63 -23.96 13.56 -1.33
C ASN A 63 -23.55 12.66 -0.15
N LEU A 64 -24.18 11.49 -0.02
CA LEU A 64 -23.89 10.52 1.05
C LEU A 64 -22.43 10.05 1.05
N ALA A 65 -21.82 9.90 -0.14
CA ALA A 65 -20.42 9.52 -0.25
C ALA A 65 -19.48 10.61 0.32
N MET A 66 -19.78 11.90 0.09
CA MET A 66 -19.04 13.01 0.69
C MET A 66 -19.17 13.04 2.21
N LEU A 67 -20.38 12.86 2.73
CA LEU A 67 -20.64 12.85 4.18
C LEU A 67 -19.90 11.70 4.86
N SER A 68 -20.00 10.49 4.32
CA SER A 68 -19.36 9.30 4.89
C SER A 68 -17.84 9.30 4.71
N GLY A 69 -17.34 9.64 3.52
CA GLY A 69 -15.91 9.63 3.19
C GLY A 69 -15.10 10.63 4.02
N PHE A 70 -15.68 11.81 4.30
CA PHE A 70 -15.03 12.84 5.12
C PHE A 70 -15.49 12.83 6.58
N ARG A 71 -16.28 11.83 6.99
CA ARG A 71 -16.81 11.66 8.36
C ARG A 71 -17.58 12.87 8.86
N LEU A 72 -18.36 13.47 7.98
CA LEU A 72 -19.16 14.66 8.29
C LEU A 72 -20.51 14.27 8.86
N PRO A 73 -20.99 14.95 9.91
CA PRO A 73 -22.38 14.85 10.35
C PRO A 73 -23.36 15.28 9.24
N ALA A 74 -24.57 14.74 9.25
CA ALA A 74 -25.62 15.18 8.34
C ALA A 74 -25.88 16.69 8.48
N GLY A 75 -26.01 17.39 7.35
CA GLY A 75 -26.22 18.85 7.31
C GLY A 75 -24.94 19.67 7.55
N THR A 76 -23.75 19.06 7.68
CA THR A 76 -22.49 19.80 7.84
C THR A 76 -22.18 20.70 6.64
N PRO A 77 -22.27 20.27 5.36
CA PRO A 77 -21.93 21.12 4.24
C PRO A 77 -22.68 22.46 4.24
N GLU A 78 -23.92 22.46 4.68
CA GLU A 78 -24.78 23.65 4.67
C GLU A 78 -24.43 24.70 5.74
N ARG A 79 -23.53 24.35 6.68
CA ARG A 79 -23.13 25.23 7.80
C ARG A 79 -21.85 26.02 7.50
N TYR A 80 -21.09 25.64 6.50
CA TYR A 80 -19.77 26.18 6.23
C TYR A 80 -19.68 26.78 4.84
N THR A 81 -18.83 27.79 4.71
CA THR A 81 -18.27 28.16 3.42
C THR A 81 -17.06 27.27 3.09
N LEU A 82 -16.61 27.30 1.84
CA LEU A 82 -15.45 26.53 1.41
C LEU A 82 -14.20 26.92 2.22
N LEU A 83 -13.97 28.22 2.43
CA LEU A 83 -12.81 28.71 3.17
C LEU A 83 -12.92 28.54 4.70
N GLU A 84 -14.12 28.33 5.23
CA GLU A 84 -14.31 27.92 6.63
C GLU A 84 -14.07 26.42 6.79
N ALA A 85 -14.60 25.60 5.87
CA ALA A 85 -14.42 24.16 5.88
C ALA A 85 -12.98 23.72 5.56
N LEU A 86 -12.31 24.44 4.65
CA LEU A 86 -10.99 24.13 4.13
C LEU A 86 -10.12 25.41 4.05
N PRO A 87 -9.64 25.93 5.21
CA PRO A 87 -8.87 27.17 5.27
C PRO A 87 -7.60 27.17 4.40
N SER A 88 -7.04 26.01 4.13
CA SER A 88 -5.85 25.84 3.26
C SER A 88 -6.10 26.26 1.80
N MET A 89 -7.36 26.34 1.38
CA MET A 89 -7.75 26.82 0.05
C MET A 89 -7.50 28.32 -0.13
N ARG A 90 -7.41 29.09 0.95
CA ARG A 90 -7.21 30.55 0.88
C ARG A 90 -5.92 30.91 0.20
N GLY A 91 -6.00 31.65 -0.91
CA GLY A 91 -4.84 32.03 -1.72
C GLY A 91 -4.19 30.86 -2.48
N SER A 92 -4.87 29.72 -2.57
CA SER A 92 -4.39 28.58 -3.36
C SER A 92 -4.81 28.70 -4.82
N ARG A 93 -4.03 28.09 -5.71
CA ARG A 93 -4.39 27.96 -7.12
C ARG A 93 -5.75 27.25 -7.31
N ALA A 94 -6.11 26.35 -6.43
CA ALA A 94 -7.37 25.64 -6.52
C ALA A 94 -8.57 26.57 -6.36
N LEU A 95 -8.52 27.54 -5.42
CA LEU A 95 -9.57 28.54 -5.26
C LEU A 95 -9.69 29.42 -6.51
N ASP A 96 -8.56 29.86 -7.09
CA ASP A 96 -8.54 30.65 -8.33
C ASP A 96 -9.20 29.89 -9.48
N GLU A 97 -8.97 28.59 -9.58
CA GLU A 97 -9.58 27.71 -10.59
C GLU A 97 -11.10 27.56 -10.37
N TYR A 98 -11.57 27.44 -9.10
CA TYR A 98 -13.02 27.45 -8.82
C TYR A 98 -13.69 28.74 -9.27
N VAL A 99 -13.06 29.88 -8.99
CA VAL A 99 -13.53 31.20 -9.46
C VAL A 99 -13.55 31.23 -10.99
N ARG A 100 -12.48 30.81 -11.65
CA ARG A 100 -12.39 30.78 -13.13
C ARG A 100 -13.50 29.91 -13.73
N VAL A 101 -13.70 28.69 -13.22
CA VAL A 101 -14.76 27.78 -13.68
C VAL A 101 -16.14 28.41 -13.51
N CYS A 102 -16.40 29.04 -12.36
CA CYS A 102 -17.68 29.70 -12.10
C CYS A 102 -17.92 30.86 -13.06
N GLU A 103 -16.90 31.67 -13.38
CA GLU A 103 -17.02 32.83 -14.26
C GLU A 103 -17.06 32.43 -15.73
N THR A 104 -16.12 31.60 -16.21
CA THR A 104 -15.96 31.28 -17.63
C THR A 104 -16.82 30.11 -18.09
N GLY A 105 -17.13 29.17 -17.20
CA GLY A 105 -17.80 27.91 -17.55
C GLY A 105 -16.87 26.83 -18.09
N GLU A 106 -15.57 27.12 -18.21
CA GLU A 106 -14.59 26.12 -18.63
C GLU A 106 -14.27 25.15 -17.51
N PRO A 107 -14.53 23.85 -17.64
CA PRO A 107 -14.29 22.89 -16.55
C PRO A 107 -12.81 22.78 -16.21
N TRP A 108 -12.52 22.39 -14.98
CA TRP A 108 -11.19 22.14 -14.48
C TRP A 108 -11.06 20.73 -13.91
N VAL A 109 -9.92 20.08 -14.20
CA VAL A 109 -9.57 18.77 -13.67
C VAL A 109 -8.16 18.83 -13.14
N SER A 110 -7.95 18.34 -11.92
CA SER A 110 -6.62 18.23 -11.32
C SER A 110 -6.58 17.08 -10.34
N GLU A 111 -5.39 16.52 -10.16
CA GLU A 111 -5.12 15.63 -9.05
C GLU A 111 -4.70 16.48 -7.84
N VAL A 112 -5.30 16.20 -6.69
CA VAL A 112 -5.07 16.91 -5.44
C VAL A 112 -4.90 15.91 -4.31
N THR A 113 -3.91 16.14 -3.43
CA THR A 113 -3.70 15.33 -2.23
C THR A 113 -4.09 16.18 -1.03
N TYR A 114 -4.98 15.65 -0.21
CA TYR A 114 -5.40 16.25 1.04
C TYR A 114 -4.88 15.45 2.23
N ASP A 115 -4.44 16.15 3.24
CA ASP A 115 -4.10 15.68 4.58
C ASP A 115 -4.40 16.83 5.53
N THR A 116 -5.71 17.10 5.74
CA THR A 116 -6.15 18.34 6.37
C THR A 116 -7.51 18.19 7.04
N PRO A 117 -7.77 18.92 8.12
CA PRO A 117 -9.11 19.08 8.64
C PRO A 117 -10.06 19.65 7.57
N PHE A 118 -11.27 19.13 7.52
CA PHE A 118 -12.35 19.56 6.63
C PHE A 118 -13.64 19.69 7.43
N ALA A 119 -14.10 20.92 7.67
CA ALA A 119 -15.24 21.19 8.53
C ALA A 119 -15.12 20.48 9.90
N ASP A 120 -16.12 19.67 10.28
CA ASP A 120 -16.12 18.85 11.52
C ASP A 120 -15.47 17.47 11.34
N GLY A 121 -14.86 17.19 10.17
CA GLY A 121 -14.25 15.91 9.81
C GLY A 121 -12.78 16.06 9.40
N TYR A 122 -12.31 15.08 8.60
CA TYR A 122 -10.94 15.08 8.10
C TYR A 122 -10.90 14.54 6.65
N MET A 123 -10.16 15.22 5.80
CA MET A 123 -9.94 14.80 4.41
C MET A 123 -8.51 14.27 4.28
N LEU A 124 -8.38 12.98 3.97
CA LEU A 124 -7.10 12.30 3.77
C LEU A 124 -7.17 11.46 2.51
N GLY A 125 -6.28 11.71 1.57
CA GLY A 125 -6.18 10.91 0.36
C GLY A 125 -5.77 11.72 -0.86
N THR A 126 -5.57 11.01 -1.96
CA THR A 126 -5.35 11.61 -3.29
C THR A 126 -6.60 11.44 -4.13
N PHE A 127 -7.08 12.53 -4.68
CA PHE A 127 -8.33 12.59 -5.44
C PHE A 127 -8.11 13.22 -6.81
N VAL A 128 -8.78 12.70 -7.82
CA VAL A 128 -8.98 13.43 -9.07
C VAL A 128 -10.21 14.33 -8.87
N LEU A 129 -9.95 15.63 -8.72
CA LEU A 129 -10.96 16.65 -8.55
C LEU A 129 -11.41 17.18 -9.92
N ARG A 130 -12.71 17.08 -10.19
CA ARG A 130 -13.34 17.65 -11.38
C ARG A 130 -14.29 18.74 -10.93
N VAL A 131 -14.17 19.92 -11.52
CA VAL A 131 -15.00 21.09 -11.22
C VAL A 131 -15.67 21.57 -12.49
N ALA A 132 -16.97 21.70 -12.45
CA ALA A 132 -17.78 22.23 -13.57
C ALA A 132 -18.75 23.30 -13.09
N LYS A 133 -19.10 24.23 -13.98
CA LYS A 133 -20.06 25.30 -13.67
C LYS A 133 -21.46 24.76 -13.48
N LEU A 134 -22.14 25.25 -12.46
CA LEU A 134 -23.57 24.98 -12.19
C LEU A 134 -24.25 26.29 -11.76
N GLY A 135 -25.00 26.93 -12.65
CA GLY A 135 -25.63 28.24 -12.36
C GLY A 135 -24.60 29.32 -11.98
N ASP A 136 -24.81 29.99 -10.84
CA ASP A 136 -23.82 30.91 -10.23
C ASP A 136 -23.00 30.17 -9.15
N GLY A 137 -22.48 29.00 -9.51
CA GLY A 137 -21.66 28.17 -8.64
C GLY A 137 -20.94 27.09 -9.43
N VAL A 138 -20.49 26.08 -8.72
CA VAL A 138 -19.77 24.93 -9.27
C VAL A 138 -20.26 23.62 -8.67
N VAL A 139 -20.19 22.54 -9.45
CA VAL A 139 -20.30 21.17 -8.97
C VAL A 139 -18.91 20.54 -8.98
N THR A 140 -18.60 19.80 -7.91
CA THR A 140 -17.30 19.14 -7.73
C THR A 140 -17.51 17.63 -7.59
N PHE A 141 -16.63 16.87 -8.25
CA PHE A 141 -16.54 15.42 -8.15
C PHE A 141 -15.14 15.07 -7.67
N LEU A 142 -15.04 14.24 -6.65
CA LEU A 142 -13.78 13.77 -6.09
C LEU A 142 -13.70 12.25 -6.25
N ASP A 143 -12.89 11.79 -7.17
CA ASP A 143 -12.63 10.37 -7.43
C ASP A 143 -11.37 9.96 -6.65
N GLU A 144 -11.51 9.11 -5.63
CA GLU A 144 -10.40 8.73 -4.77
C GLU A 144 -9.46 7.74 -5.50
N VAL A 145 -8.24 8.19 -5.77
CA VAL A 145 -7.20 7.40 -6.45
C VAL A 145 -6.03 7.01 -5.53
N THR A 146 -6.21 7.15 -4.22
CA THR A 146 -5.15 6.91 -3.23
C THR A 146 -4.57 5.50 -3.33
N ALA A 147 -5.41 4.47 -3.41
CA ALA A 147 -4.98 3.08 -3.50
C ALA A 147 -4.28 2.80 -4.84
N GLN A 148 -4.84 3.30 -5.95
CA GLN A 148 -4.25 3.16 -7.28
C GLN A 148 -2.89 3.84 -7.36
N ARG A 149 -2.78 5.07 -6.85
CA ARG A 149 -1.51 5.82 -6.86
C ARG A 149 -0.44 5.18 -5.99
N ARG A 150 -0.82 4.61 -4.85
CA ARG A 150 0.11 3.82 -4.02
C ARG A 150 0.62 2.62 -4.80
N MET A 151 -0.27 1.88 -5.44
CA MET A 151 0.11 0.71 -6.25
C MET A 151 1.00 1.09 -7.44
N GLU A 152 0.68 2.18 -8.16
CA GLU A 152 1.51 2.69 -9.26
C GLU A 152 2.90 3.11 -8.77
N ALA A 153 2.98 3.82 -7.64
CA ALA A 153 4.25 4.24 -7.03
C ALA A 153 5.08 3.04 -6.55
N GLU A 154 4.45 2.05 -5.94
CA GLU A 154 5.09 0.80 -5.53
C GLU A 154 5.61 0.02 -6.75
N LEU A 155 4.80 -0.08 -7.81
CA LEU A 155 5.21 -0.75 -9.06
C LEU A 155 6.39 -0.03 -9.72
N GLN A 156 6.37 1.31 -9.76
CA GLN A 156 7.47 2.09 -10.33
C GLN A 156 8.75 1.98 -9.50
N ALA A 157 8.65 2.05 -8.19
CA ALA A 157 9.78 1.84 -7.28
C ALA A 157 10.36 0.42 -7.46
N TYR A 158 9.48 -0.57 -7.60
CA TYR A 158 9.84 -1.94 -7.89
C TYR A 158 10.57 -2.08 -9.23
N ALA A 159 10.05 -1.52 -10.32
CA ALA A 159 10.68 -1.60 -11.63
C ALA A 159 12.08 -0.96 -11.64
N ASN A 160 12.24 0.20 -10.99
CA ASN A 160 13.52 0.90 -10.90
C ASN A 160 14.54 0.10 -10.08
N LEU A 161 14.12 -0.51 -8.98
CA LEU A 161 14.98 -1.29 -8.11
C LEU A 161 15.41 -2.60 -8.78
N VAL A 162 14.48 -3.30 -9.44
CA VAL A 162 14.78 -4.50 -10.23
C VAL A 162 15.77 -4.19 -11.35
N ALA A 163 15.58 -3.09 -12.08
CA ALA A 163 16.47 -2.67 -13.15
C ALA A 163 17.89 -2.38 -12.64
N HIS A 164 18.00 -1.72 -11.48
CA HIS A 164 19.28 -1.44 -10.84
C HIS A 164 20.01 -2.74 -10.44
N ASP A 165 19.33 -3.62 -9.70
CA ASP A 165 19.93 -4.82 -9.13
C ASP A 165 20.21 -5.91 -10.18
N LEU A 166 19.46 -5.93 -11.30
CA LEU A 166 19.80 -6.76 -12.47
C LEU A 166 21.00 -6.20 -13.26
N SER A 167 21.18 -4.88 -13.28
CA SER A 167 22.27 -4.25 -14.01
C SER A 167 23.65 -4.60 -13.41
N GLU A 168 23.75 -4.78 -12.10
CA GLU A 168 25.00 -5.09 -11.41
C GLU A 168 25.60 -6.46 -11.83
N PRO A 169 24.88 -7.60 -11.72
CA PRO A 169 25.41 -8.89 -12.16
C PRO A 169 25.67 -8.94 -13.67
N LEU A 170 24.84 -8.26 -14.48
CA LEU A 170 25.06 -8.18 -15.92
C LEU A 170 26.31 -7.38 -16.26
N ALA A 171 26.55 -6.24 -15.64
CA ALA A 171 27.76 -5.45 -15.82
C ALA A 171 29.01 -6.21 -15.38
N SER A 172 28.92 -6.95 -14.26
CA SER A 172 30.01 -7.84 -13.81
C SER A 172 30.33 -8.94 -14.83
N MET A 173 29.30 -9.60 -15.37
CA MET A 173 29.47 -10.60 -16.43
C MET A 173 30.08 -9.99 -17.70
N GLN A 174 29.58 -8.83 -18.16
CA GLN A 174 30.13 -8.14 -19.33
C GLN A 174 31.61 -7.78 -19.16
N LEU A 175 31.97 -7.22 -17.98
CA LEU A 175 33.35 -6.89 -17.68
C LEU A 175 34.26 -8.13 -17.74
N LEU A 176 33.84 -9.23 -17.12
CA LEU A 176 34.61 -10.48 -17.11
C LEU A 176 34.75 -11.07 -18.52
N VAL A 177 33.69 -11.04 -19.34
CA VAL A 177 33.76 -11.48 -20.76
C VAL A 177 34.71 -10.59 -21.54
N THR A 178 34.65 -9.27 -21.41
CA THR A 178 35.59 -8.35 -22.10
C THR A 178 37.03 -8.60 -21.71
N LEU A 179 37.30 -8.92 -20.43
CA LEU A 179 38.67 -9.29 -20.01
C LEU A 179 39.14 -10.59 -20.62
N LEU A 180 38.27 -11.57 -20.84
CA LEU A 180 38.59 -12.82 -21.52
C LEU A 180 38.88 -12.61 -23.02
N GLU A 181 38.05 -11.75 -23.68
CA GLU A 181 38.24 -11.40 -25.10
C GLU A 181 39.57 -10.68 -25.37
N GLN A 182 40.07 -9.89 -24.40
CA GLN A 182 41.36 -9.22 -24.50
C GLN A 182 42.56 -10.16 -24.36
N ARG A 183 42.36 -11.41 -23.93
CA ARG A 183 43.40 -12.42 -23.74
C ARG A 183 42.99 -13.77 -24.32
N PRO A 184 42.77 -13.87 -25.64
CA PRO A 184 42.17 -15.06 -26.25
C PRO A 184 43.05 -16.32 -26.11
N ASP A 185 44.38 -16.15 -26.04
CA ASP A 185 45.35 -17.26 -25.93
C ASP A 185 45.56 -17.71 -24.46
N THR A 186 44.92 -17.06 -23.49
CA THR A 186 45.08 -17.42 -22.07
C THR A 186 43.81 -18.11 -21.58
N PRO A 187 43.84 -19.35 -21.12
CA PRO A 187 42.68 -20.02 -20.59
C PRO A 187 42.14 -19.26 -19.35
N PRO A 188 40.80 -19.14 -19.21
CA PRO A 188 40.23 -18.46 -18.08
C PRO A 188 40.61 -19.14 -16.76
N SER A 189 40.98 -18.34 -15.76
CA SER A 189 41.25 -18.88 -14.42
C SER A 189 39.99 -19.45 -13.78
N ALA A 190 40.12 -20.41 -12.90
CA ALA A 190 39.00 -20.98 -12.14
C ALA A 190 38.23 -19.88 -11.36
N GLU A 191 38.92 -18.83 -10.92
CA GLU A 191 38.35 -17.68 -10.23
C GLU A 191 37.41 -16.88 -11.14
N VAL A 192 37.82 -16.55 -12.36
CA VAL A 192 37.00 -15.82 -13.34
C VAL A 192 35.72 -16.62 -13.70
N LEU A 193 35.89 -17.94 -13.93
CA LEU A 193 34.76 -18.82 -14.21
C LEU A 193 33.80 -18.90 -13.03
N ARG A 194 34.30 -18.92 -11.78
CA ARG A 194 33.51 -18.90 -10.57
C ARG A 194 32.72 -17.58 -10.44
N GLN A 195 33.37 -16.45 -10.69
CA GLN A 195 32.73 -15.14 -10.64
C GLN A 195 31.63 -14.99 -11.70
N LEU A 196 31.85 -15.41 -12.93
CA LEU A 196 30.88 -15.46 -14.01
C LEU A 196 29.66 -16.30 -13.61
N ARG A 197 29.91 -17.50 -13.11
CA ARG A 197 28.84 -18.38 -12.64
C ARG A 197 28.05 -17.78 -11.52
N ASN A 198 28.72 -17.20 -10.51
CA ASN A 198 28.04 -16.56 -9.37
C ASN A 198 27.20 -15.35 -9.80
N SER A 199 27.68 -14.55 -10.76
CA SER A 199 26.91 -13.42 -11.31
C SER A 199 25.68 -13.91 -12.10
N ALA A 200 25.82 -14.99 -12.89
CA ALA A 200 24.69 -15.58 -13.61
C ALA A 200 23.63 -16.19 -12.66
N VAL A 201 24.08 -16.88 -11.60
CA VAL A 201 23.17 -17.42 -10.58
C VAL A 201 22.42 -16.29 -9.88
N ARG A 202 23.11 -15.25 -9.42
CA ARG A 202 22.46 -14.07 -8.79
C ARG A 202 21.44 -13.39 -9.70
N GLY A 203 21.80 -13.18 -11.00
CA GLY A 203 20.87 -12.60 -11.96
C GLY A 203 19.60 -13.44 -12.16
N ARG A 204 19.74 -14.77 -12.22
CA ARG A 204 18.63 -15.71 -12.33
C ARG A 204 17.74 -15.69 -11.09
N GLU A 205 18.34 -15.74 -9.91
CA GLU A 205 17.61 -15.67 -8.64
C GLU A 205 16.80 -14.36 -8.52
N LEU A 206 17.37 -13.22 -9.00
CA LEU A 206 16.65 -11.95 -9.06
C LEU A 206 15.43 -12.03 -9.96
N ILE A 207 15.57 -12.59 -11.16
CA ILE A 207 14.44 -12.76 -12.10
C ILE A 207 13.37 -13.65 -11.48
N ASP A 208 13.78 -14.79 -10.92
CA ASP A 208 12.84 -15.73 -10.30
C ASP A 208 12.09 -15.09 -9.13
N GLY A 209 12.78 -14.32 -8.27
CA GLY A 209 12.18 -13.59 -7.16
C GLY A 209 11.19 -12.51 -7.60
N VAL A 210 11.51 -11.80 -8.69
CA VAL A 210 10.64 -10.79 -9.31
C VAL A 210 9.36 -11.43 -9.86
N LEU A 211 9.48 -12.48 -10.64
CA LEU A 211 8.34 -13.21 -11.21
C LEU A 211 7.46 -13.79 -10.11
N GLU A 212 8.06 -14.24 -9.06
CA GLU A 212 7.36 -14.74 -7.89
C GLU A 212 6.56 -13.66 -7.16
N TYR A 213 7.21 -12.53 -6.88
CA TYR A 213 6.53 -11.39 -6.27
C TYR A 213 5.33 -10.95 -7.12
N ALA A 214 5.47 -10.92 -8.46
CA ALA A 214 4.37 -10.57 -9.35
C ALA A 214 3.19 -11.54 -9.27
N ARG A 215 3.45 -12.85 -9.08
CA ARG A 215 2.42 -13.91 -9.01
C ARG A 215 1.83 -14.12 -7.62
N SER A 216 2.45 -13.61 -6.58
CA SER A 216 2.05 -13.87 -5.18
C SER A 216 0.72 -13.22 -4.76
N GLY A 217 0.08 -12.41 -5.62
CA GLY A 217 -1.24 -11.81 -5.38
C GLY A 217 -2.42 -12.63 -5.92
N GLU A 218 -2.18 -13.68 -6.74
CA GLU A 218 -3.24 -14.54 -7.27
C GLU A 218 -3.41 -15.76 -6.36
N LEU A 219 -4.56 -15.86 -5.67
CA LEU A 219 -4.85 -16.96 -4.76
C LEU A 219 -5.79 -17.98 -5.39
N ARG A 220 -5.50 -19.27 -5.11
CA ARG A 220 -6.40 -20.39 -5.32
C ARG A 220 -6.59 -21.08 -3.97
N THR A 221 -7.58 -20.60 -3.24
CA THR A 221 -7.83 -21.10 -1.88
C THR A 221 -8.54 -22.44 -1.91
N GLU A 222 -8.10 -23.31 -1.01
CA GLU A 222 -8.70 -24.60 -0.69
C GLU A 222 -8.47 -24.90 0.79
N ARG A 223 -9.10 -25.94 1.30
CA ARG A 223 -8.86 -26.39 2.69
C ARG A 223 -7.50 -27.04 2.80
N VAL A 224 -6.61 -26.47 3.60
CA VAL A 224 -5.19 -26.81 3.71
C VAL A 224 -4.87 -27.21 5.16
N ASP A 225 -4.29 -28.38 5.32
CA ASP A 225 -3.65 -28.80 6.57
C ASP A 225 -2.23 -28.18 6.62
N LEU A 226 -2.01 -27.23 7.52
CA LEU A 226 -0.71 -26.57 7.68
C LEU A 226 0.40 -27.53 8.12
N ALA A 227 0.09 -28.58 8.89
CA ALA A 227 1.09 -29.57 9.30
C ALA A 227 1.64 -30.32 8.09
N ARG A 228 0.78 -30.64 7.12
CA ARG A 228 1.20 -31.25 5.85
C ARG A 228 2.08 -30.31 5.03
N VAL A 229 1.73 -29.04 4.93
CA VAL A 229 2.54 -28.04 4.20
C VAL A 229 3.93 -27.90 4.80
N VAL A 230 4.02 -27.83 6.14
CA VAL A 230 5.31 -27.75 6.84
C VAL A 230 6.13 -29.05 6.64
N ALA A 231 5.49 -30.21 6.64
CA ALA A 231 6.15 -31.49 6.39
C ALA A 231 6.73 -31.56 4.96
N GLU A 232 6.02 -31.05 3.96
CA GLU A 232 6.52 -30.95 2.57
C GLU A 232 7.74 -30.03 2.50
N VAL A 233 7.74 -28.89 3.21
CA VAL A 233 8.90 -27.97 3.30
C VAL A 233 10.07 -28.64 4.01
N ALA A 234 9.84 -29.38 5.08
CA ALA A 234 10.89 -30.13 5.78
C ALA A 234 11.57 -31.16 4.87
N GLU A 235 10.77 -31.83 4.02
CA GLU A 235 11.29 -32.78 3.04
C GLU A 235 12.20 -32.10 1.99
N ASP A 236 11.77 -30.94 1.44
CA ASP A 236 12.54 -30.19 0.48
C ASP A 236 13.88 -29.69 1.07
N LEU A 237 13.86 -29.31 2.34
CA LEU A 237 15.01 -28.76 3.05
C LEU A 237 15.78 -29.82 3.87
N ARG A 238 15.41 -31.11 3.75
CA ARG A 238 15.99 -32.21 4.52
C ARG A 238 17.52 -32.18 4.54
N PRO A 239 18.26 -32.06 3.42
CA PRO A 239 19.72 -32.07 3.47
C PRO A 239 20.31 -30.93 4.32
N SER A 240 19.65 -29.77 4.29
CA SER A 240 20.08 -28.58 5.06
C SER A 240 19.69 -28.71 6.55
N LEU A 241 18.53 -29.28 6.83
CA LEU A 241 18.07 -29.54 8.20
C LEU A 241 18.96 -30.62 8.86
N GLU A 242 19.23 -31.73 8.21
CA GLU A 242 20.12 -32.78 8.71
C GLU A 242 21.55 -32.28 9.00
N ALA A 243 22.03 -31.32 8.22
CA ALA A 243 23.35 -30.75 8.39
C ALA A 243 23.42 -29.63 9.44
N HIS A 244 22.38 -28.82 9.57
CA HIS A 244 22.48 -27.51 10.22
C HIS A 244 21.26 -27.11 11.06
N GLY A 245 20.24 -27.97 11.26
CA GLY A 245 19.06 -27.54 12.00
C GLY A 245 18.18 -28.67 12.50
N GLU A 246 17.33 -28.33 13.45
CA GLU A 246 16.25 -29.16 13.93
C GLU A 246 14.94 -28.41 13.75
N LEU A 247 13.91 -29.06 13.20
CA LEU A 247 12.59 -28.49 13.00
C LEU A 247 11.57 -29.18 13.92
N LEU A 248 11.05 -28.44 14.89
CA LEU A 248 9.97 -28.88 15.76
C LEU A 248 8.64 -28.31 15.28
N VAL A 249 7.66 -29.17 15.08
CA VAL A 249 6.32 -28.79 14.62
C VAL A 249 5.32 -29.08 15.71
N GLY A 250 4.68 -28.05 16.25
CA GLY A 250 3.58 -28.17 17.22
C GLY A 250 2.23 -28.45 16.53
N GLU A 251 1.16 -28.24 17.26
CA GLU A 251 -0.19 -28.34 16.69
C GLU A 251 -0.44 -27.20 15.68
N LEU A 252 -0.86 -27.57 14.47
CA LEU A 252 -1.17 -26.65 13.40
C LEU A 252 -2.61 -26.89 12.90
N PRO A 253 -3.36 -25.80 12.59
CA PRO A 253 -4.76 -25.91 12.14
C PRO A 253 -4.87 -26.24 10.66
N GLU A 254 -6.09 -26.64 10.26
CA GLU A 254 -6.56 -26.52 8.88
C GLU A 254 -7.14 -25.13 8.63
N VAL A 255 -6.82 -24.55 7.47
CA VAL A 255 -7.23 -23.20 7.05
C VAL A 255 -7.69 -23.18 5.60
N GLU A 256 -8.51 -22.19 5.21
CA GLU A 256 -8.81 -21.90 3.82
C GLU A 256 -7.70 -21.01 3.24
N ALA A 257 -6.85 -21.56 2.37
CA ALA A 257 -5.68 -20.85 1.84
C ALA A 257 -5.18 -21.47 0.53
N ASP A 258 -4.24 -20.80 -0.12
CA ASP A 258 -3.50 -21.38 -1.25
C ASP A 258 -2.28 -22.18 -0.73
N PRO A 259 -2.28 -23.53 -0.88
CA PRO A 259 -1.22 -24.37 -0.32
C PRO A 259 0.16 -24.08 -0.92
N ARG A 260 0.23 -23.69 -2.20
CA ARG A 260 1.50 -23.37 -2.88
C ARG A 260 2.11 -22.09 -2.31
N GLN A 261 1.25 -21.10 -2.07
CA GLN A 261 1.68 -19.81 -1.50
C GLN A 261 2.11 -19.98 -0.05
N LEU A 262 1.35 -20.72 0.78
CA LEU A 262 1.75 -20.99 2.16
C LEU A 262 3.02 -21.83 2.27
N ARG A 263 3.20 -22.85 1.41
CA ARG A 263 4.45 -23.61 1.35
C ARG A 263 5.64 -22.68 1.13
N ARG A 264 5.47 -21.67 0.30
CA ARG A 264 6.50 -20.67 0.02
C ARG A 264 6.80 -19.78 1.23
N VAL A 265 5.78 -19.37 1.98
CA VAL A 265 6.00 -18.63 3.24
C VAL A 265 6.85 -19.47 4.19
N PHE A 266 6.47 -20.72 4.45
CA PHE A 266 7.24 -21.60 5.35
C PHE A 266 8.65 -21.86 4.81
N GLN A 267 8.81 -22.13 3.52
CA GLN A 267 10.11 -22.36 2.90
C GLN A 267 11.05 -21.15 3.07
N ASN A 268 10.55 -19.93 2.85
CA ASN A 268 11.32 -18.71 3.06
C ASN A 268 11.72 -18.53 4.53
N LEU A 269 10.79 -18.73 5.47
CA LEU A 269 11.06 -18.53 6.90
C LEU A 269 12.04 -19.58 7.44
N VAL A 270 11.85 -20.88 7.10
CA VAL A 270 12.75 -21.96 7.52
C VAL A 270 14.13 -21.82 6.87
N SER A 271 14.21 -21.46 5.57
CA SER A 271 15.49 -21.22 4.90
C SER A 271 16.23 -20.03 5.51
N ASN A 272 15.51 -18.98 5.91
CA ASN A 272 16.11 -17.84 6.60
C ASN A 272 16.68 -18.26 7.96
N ALA A 273 15.98 -19.06 8.76
CA ALA A 273 16.44 -19.57 10.02
C ALA A 273 17.74 -20.40 9.86
N LEU A 274 17.77 -21.34 8.90
CA LEU A 274 18.95 -22.13 8.58
C LEU A 274 20.13 -21.28 8.14
N ARG A 275 19.87 -20.20 7.40
CA ARG A 275 20.89 -19.31 6.87
C ARG A 275 21.48 -18.38 7.92
N PHE A 276 20.65 -17.80 8.77
CA PHE A 276 21.05 -16.83 9.79
C PHE A 276 21.23 -17.45 11.18
N ARG A 277 21.64 -18.72 11.20
CA ARG A 277 21.99 -19.42 12.43
C ARG A 277 23.18 -18.76 13.13
N ARG A 278 23.20 -18.84 14.44
CA ARG A 278 24.29 -18.28 15.26
C ARG A 278 25.46 -19.25 15.40
N GLU A 279 25.14 -20.55 15.52
CA GLU A 279 26.08 -21.65 15.71
C GLU A 279 26.02 -22.61 14.50
N ASP A 280 26.66 -23.76 14.57
CA ASP A 280 26.64 -24.76 13.50
C ASP A 280 25.24 -25.31 13.25
N THR A 281 24.36 -25.27 14.26
CA THR A 281 22.97 -25.75 14.19
C THR A 281 22.00 -24.68 14.67
N VAL A 282 20.75 -24.72 14.19
CA VAL A 282 19.64 -23.88 14.61
C VAL A 282 18.43 -24.72 14.99
N LEU A 283 17.76 -24.33 16.08
CA LEU A 283 16.46 -24.87 16.46
C LEU A 283 15.35 -23.99 15.88
N ILE A 284 14.46 -24.62 15.10
CA ILE A 284 13.33 -23.96 14.45
C ILE A 284 12.05 -24.57 15.02
N GLU A 285 11.16 -23.73 15.54
CA GLU A 285 9.86 -24.16 16.08
C GLU A 285 8.72 -23.55 15.29
N VAL A 286 7.81 -24.39 14.77
CA VAL A 286 6.60 -23.93 14.08
C VAL A 286 5.39 -24.27 14.94
N SER A 287 4.56 -23.29 15.26
CA SER A 287 3.37 -23.46 16.08
C SER A 287 2.26 -22.52 15.63
N ALA A 288 1.03 -22.78 16.07
CA ALA A 288 -0.10 -21.87 15.83
C ALA A 288 -0.92 -21.70 17.12
N LEU A 289 -1.40 -20.47 17.31
CA LEU A 289 -2.36 -20.13 18.34
C LEU A 289 -3.69 -19.76 17.68
N ARG A 290 -4.77 -20.23 18.28
CA ARG A 290 -6.12 -19.89 17.85
C ARG A 290 -6.59 -18.64 18.57
N ASP A 291 -6.89 -17.57 17.81
CA ASP A 291 -7.59 -16.39 18.31
C ASP A 291 -9.05 -16.40 17.85
N ALA A 292 -9.84 -15.42 18.31
CA ALA A 292 -11.29 -15.35 18.09
C ALA A 292 -11.66 -15.34 16.59
N ARG A 293 -10.88 -14.65 15.75
CA ARG A 293 -11.16 -14.43 14.31
C ARG A 293 -10.13 -15.02 13.37
N GLU A 294 -8.94 -15.34 13.86
CA GLU A 294 -7.78 -15.74 13.05
C GLU A 294 -6.93 -16.77 13.75
N PHE A 295 -6.04 -17.41 13.01
CA PHE A 295 -4.94 -18.19 13.55
C PHE A 295 -3.67 -17.38 13.49
N VAL A 296 -2.90 -17.33 14.57
CA VAL A 296 -1.57 -16.73 14.61
C VAL A 296 -0.55 -17.85 14.49
N VAL A 297 0.08 -17.97 13.33
CA VAL A 297 1.15 -18.94 13.07
C VAL A 297 2.49 -18.29 13.41
N SER A 298 3.33 -19.03 14.11
CA SER A 298 4.66 -18.59 14.56
C SER A 298 5.74 -19.53 14.03
N VAL A 299 6.81 -18.94 13.49
CA VAL A 299 8.06 -19.62 13.15
C VAL A 299 9.16 -18.95 13.96
N ARG A 300 9.67 -19.67 14.96
CA ARG A 300 10.72 -19.23 15.88
C ARG A 300 12.05 -19.85 15.50
N ASP A 301 13.11 -19.10 15.56
CA ASP A 301 14.50 -19.54 15.46
C ASP A 301 15.32 -19.05 16.66
N ASP A 302 16.42 -19.71 16.96
CA ASP A 302 17.43 -19.32 17.94
C ASP A 302 18.69 -18.73 17.29
N GLY A 303 18.57 -18.23 16.05
CA GLY A 303 19.63 -17.64 15.25
C GLY A 303 20.15 -16.30 15.77
N ILE A 304 20.77 -15.50 14.88
CA ILE A 304 21.38 -14.21 15.25
C ILE A 304 20.34 -13.15 15.66
N GLY A 305 19.07 -13.34 15.29
CA GLY A 305 17.99 -12.41 15.59
C GLY A 305 17.95 -11.17 14.72
N ILE A 306 16.82 -10.43 14.82
CA ILE A 306 16.60 -9.16 14.13
C ILE A 306 16.41 -8.06 15.16
N PRO A 307 17.25 -6.98 15.14
CA PRO A 307 17.05 -5.83 16.02
C PRO A 307 15.68 -5.19 15.83
N GLN A 308 15.05 -4.77 16.92
CA GLN A 308 13.69 -4.20 16.92
C GLN A 308 13.55 -3.00 15.97
N GLU A 309 14.57 -2.19 15.83
CA GLU A 309 14.63 -1.04 14.92
C GLU A 309 14.49 -1.43 13.43
N HIS A 310 14.81 -2.66 13.08
CA HIS A 310 14.74 -3.20 11.73
C HIS A 310 13.49 -4.06 11.48
N ALA A 311 12.70 -4.38 12.50
CA ALA A 311 11.57 -5.30 12.42
C ALA A 311 10.53 -4.94 11.33
N ARG A 312 10.29 -3.63 11.10
CA ARG A 312 9.40 -3.17 10.02
C ARG A 312 10.07 -3.17 8.64
N ARG A 313 11.38 -2.95 8.60
CA ARG A 313 12.13 -2.79 7.34
C ARG A 313 12.44 -4.11 6.66
N VAL A 314 12.58 -5.21 7.42
CA VAL A 314 12.98 -6.52 6.86
C VAL A 314 11.97 -7.10 5.87
N PHE A 315 10.71 -6.67 5.92
CA PHE A 315 9.67 -7.04 4.96
C PHE A 315 9.63 -6.14 3.71
N GLY A 316 10.51 -5.14 3.63
CA GLY A 316 10.69 -4.34 2.42
C GLY A 316 11.41 -5.13 1.34
N MET A 317 11.10 -4.82 0.07
CA MET A 317 11.82 -5.43 -1.06
C MET A 317 13.30 -5.09 -0.99
N PHE A 318 14.15 -6.09 -1.27
CA PHE A 318 15.62 -5.98 -1.27
C PHE A 318 16.20 -5.49 0.07
N SER A 319 15.41 -5.60 1.14
CA SER A 319 15.88 -5.24 2.48
C SER A 319 16.89 -6.28 2.97
N ARG A 320 18.10 -5.82 3.25
CA ARG A 320 19.19 -6.62 3.82
C ARG A 320 19.74 -5.91 5.03
N LEU A 321 19.90 -6.63 6.13
CA LEU A 321 20.55 -6.10 7.35
C LEU A 321 22.06 -6.18 7.26
N ASP A 322 22.57 -7.17 6.53
CA ASP A 322 23.98 -7.36 6.26
C ASP A 322 24.19 -7.52 4.73
N THR A 323 25.01 -6.63 4.16
CA THR A 323 25.34 -6.64 2.74
C THR A 323 26.27 -7.80 2.36
N SER A 324 26.96 -8.42 3.33
CA SER A 324 27.84 -9.58 3.12
C SER A 324 27.07 -10.92 3.07
N ALA A 325 25.85 -10.96 3.64
CA ALA A 325 25.05 -12.19 3.62
C ALA A 325 24.54 -12.51 2.22
N GLU A 326 24.58 -13.76 1.78
CA GLU A 326 24.02 -14.19 0.49
C GLU A 326 22.50 -13.99 0.45
N GLY A 327 21.90 -13.66 -0.73
CA GLY A 327 20.47 -13.50 -1.00
C GLY A 327 20.03 -12.11 -1.36
N ILE A 328 18.90 -12.07 -2.04
CA ILE A 328 18.40 -10.93 -2.78
C ILE A 328 17.57 -9.98 -1.89
N GLY A 329 17.12 -10.44 -0.71
CA GLY A 329 16.23 -9.65 0.15
C GLY A 329 14.76 -9.60 -0.33
N LEU A 330 14.33 -10.54 -1.17
CA LEU A 330 12.95 -10.63 -1.67
C LEU A 330 12.07 -11.60 -0.86
N GLY A 331 12.65 -12.60 -0.20
CA GLY A 331 11.88 -13.68 0.45
C GLY A 331 10.86 -13.19 1.47
N LEU A 332 11.24 -12.26 2.36
CA LEU A 332 10.32 -11.71 3.36
C LEU A 332 9.26 -10.77 2.75
N ALA A 333 9.60 -10.04 1.68
CA ALA A 333 8.64 -9.22 0.94
C ALA A 333 7.58 -10.09 0.25
N VAL A 334 7.98 -11.24 -0.31
CA VAL A 334 7.07 -12.25 -0.85
C VAL A 334 6.18 -12.83 0.25
N CYS A 335 6.75 -13.19 1.42
CA CYS A 335 5.95 -13.66 2.56
C CYS A 335 4.87 -12.66 2.95
N ARG A 336 5.24 -11.38 3.06
CA ARG A 336 4.30 -10.30 3.40
C ARG A 336 3.17 -10.22 2.37
N ARG A 337 3.49 -10.18 1.09
CA ARG A 337 2.49 -10.09 0.03
C ARG A 337 1.55 -11.29 0.00
N ILE A 338 2.07 -12.50 0.21
CA ILE A 338 1.26 -13.72 0.30
C ILE A 338 0.29 -13.64 1.48
N VAL A 339 0.79 -13.29 2.65
CA VAL A 339 -0.04 -13.19 3.87
C VAL A 339 -1.10 -12.09 3.74
N GLU A 340 -0.74 -10.91 3.22
CA GLU A 340 -1.68 -9.81 2.96
C GLU A 340 -2.74 -10.21 1.91
N ALA A 341 -2.39 -10.97 0.88
CA ALA A 341 -3.35 -11.50 -0.09
C ALA A 341 -4.35 -12.48 0.54
N HIS A 342 -3.95 -13.22 1.59
CA HIS A 342 -4.85 -14.07 2.38
C HIS A 342 -5.66 -13.29 3.43
N GLY A 343 -5.56 -11.95 3.47
CA GLY A 343 -6.25 -11.10 4.44
C GLY A 343 -5.60 -11.07 5.83
N GLY A 344 -4.36 -11.56 5.95
CA GLY A 344 -3.59 -11.59 7.20
C GLY A 344 -2.54 -10.47 7.31
N GLN A 345 -1.76 -10.54 8.37
CA GLN A 345 -0.62 -9.66 8.64
C GLN A 345 0.60 -10.49 9.01
N ILE A 346 1.82 -10.01 8.71
CA ILE A 346 3.08 -10.64 9.10
C ILE A 346 3.96 -9.64 9.82
N TRP A 347 4.63 -10.10 10.89
CA TRP A 347 5.61 -9.29 11.64
C TRP A 347 6.68 -10.18 12.24
N VAL A 348 7.72 -9.57 12.83
CA VAL A 348 8.81 -10.25 13.52
C VAL A 348 9.06 -9.60 14.88
N GLU A 349 9.36 -10.43 15.86
CA GLU A 349 9.70 -10.06 17.24
C GLU A 349 11.01 -10.74 17.63
N PRO A 350 11.81 -10.14 18.53
CA PRO A 350 12.95 -10.83 19.12
C PRO A 350 12.48 -12.04 19.92
N ALA A 351 13.18 -13.19 19.80
CA ALA A 351 12.90 -14.37 20.62
C ALA A 351 13.54 -14.25 22.00
N GLU A 352 12.85 -14.74 23.03
CA GLU A 352 13.45 -14.91 24.37
C GLU A 352 14.62 -15.90 24.29
N GLY A 353 15.78 -15.49 24.79
CA GLY A 353 17.02 -16.26 24.70
C GLY A 353 17.84 -16.02 23.43
N GLY A 354 17.36 -15.22 22.50
CA GLY A 354 17.99 -14.88 21.23
C GLY A 354 17.27 -15.49 20.03
N GLY A 355 17.58 -14.99 18.83
CA GLY A 355 16.90 -15.36 17.59
C GLY A 355 15.70 -14.49 17.27
N SER A 356 14.81 -14.99 16.40
CA SER A 356 13.64 -14.28 15.93
C SER A 356 12.37 -15.10 16.04
N VAL A 357 11.22 -14.45 16.20
CA VAL A 357 9.90 -15.05 16.05
C VAL A 357 9.18 -14.34 14.92
N PHE A 358 9.04 -14.98 13.77
CA PHE A 358 8.18 -14.52 12.71
C PHE A 358 6.75 -15.00 12.99
N ARG A 359 5.81 -14.07 12.95
CA ARG A 359 4.39 -14.37 13.14
C ARG A 359 3.58 -13.87 11.97
N PHE A 360 2.58 -14.65 11.58
CA PHE A 360 1.60 -14.20 10.60
C PHE A 360 0.21 -14.71 10.95
N THR A 361 -0.81 -13.94 10.52
CA THR A 361 -2.20 -14.33 10.74
C THR A 361 -2.82 -14.87 9.47
N LEU A 362 -3.77 -15.81 9.67
CA LEU A 362 -4.64 -16.32 8.62
C LEU A 362 -6.09 -16.27 9.14
N PRO A 363 -7.03 -15.66 8.38
CA PRO A 363 -8.44 -15.62 8.72
C PRO A 363 -9.01 -17.04 8.90
N ARG A 364 -9.96 -17.19 9.83
CA ARG A 364 -10.66 -18.47 10.04
C ARG A 364 -11.77 -18.72 9.04
N GLU A 365 -12.34 -17.64 8.49
CA GLU A 365 -13.33 -17.65 7.42
C GLU A 365 -12.78 -16.78 6.28
N PRO A 366 -12.98 -17.18 5.01
CA PRO A 366 -12.54 -16.37 3.90
C PRO A 366 -13.26 -15.02 3.92
N SER A 367 -12.52 -13.94 3.65
CA SER A 367 -13.01 -12.54 3.61
C SER A 367 -13.91 -12.31 2.39
#